data_ae8d0f7ec48f012ec30537912499ba80
#
_entry.id   ae8d0f7ec48f012ec30537912499ba80
#
_cell.length_a   1.000
_cell.length_b   1.000
_cell.length_c   1.000
_cell.angle_alpha   90.00
_cell.angle_beta   90.00
_cell.angle_gamma   90.00
#
_symmetry.space_group_name_H-M   'P 1'
#
loop_
_entity.id
_entity.type
_entity.pdbx_description
1 polymer ?
#
loop_
_entity_poly.entity_id
_entity_poly.type
_entity_poly.pdbx_seq_one_letter_code
_entity_poly.pdbx_strand_id
1 'polypeptide(L)'
;MGVRIDPLTMAETVAATEQFVRDKKPLHLMGVNADKLNQCATDESIKKIVNESEIINADGASVVLAARYLGYAVPERVAGIDLMQELLRLANEKGYSVYFFGAKEEVLTDMLTIFKKDYPNLRVVGHRNGYFSAEEEEAIQEDIREKNPDFVFVGITSPKKEYLIQKFMDNGVNSVFMGVGGSFDVLSGHIKRAPMWMQKANLEWLFRVANEPKRLFKRYFVGNATFIKRVVHEKRKAKK
;
A
#
# COMPACT_ATOMS: atom_id res chain seq x y z
N MET A 1 17.28 -5.81 -10.29
CA MET A 1 16.75 -5.69 -8.91
C MET A 1 15.84 -6.87 -8.56
N GLY A 2 15.33 -7.61 -9.53
CA GLY A 2 14.59 -8.89 -9.34
C GLY A 2 13.25 -8.76 -8.64
N VAL A 3 12.58 -7.62 -8.79
CA VAL A 3 11.21 -7.40 -8.32
C VAL A 3 10.32 -7.19 -9.53
N ARG A 4 9.22 -7.95 -9.61
CA ARG A 4 8.17 -7.82 -10.61
C ARG A 4 7.36 -6.56 -10.36
N ILE A 5 6.88 -5.91 -11.41
CA ILE A 5 5.91 -4.81 -11.36
C ILE A 5 4.91 -5.07 -12.48
N ASP A 6 3.63 -5.03 -12.15
CA ASP A 6 2.57 -5.19 -13.12
C ASP A 6 2.30 -3.85 -13.81
N PRO A 7 2.32 -3.79 -15.14
CA PRO A 7 2.18 -2.54 -15.89
C PRO A 7 0.70 -2.14 -16.03
N LEU A 8 0.02 -2.01 -14.88
CA LEU A 8 -1.40 -1.65 -14.82
C LEU A 8 -1.58 -0.16 -14.55
N THR A 9 -2.58 0.42 -15.17
CA THR A 9 -3.13 1.74 -14.80
C THR A 9 -3.94 1.66 -13.52
N MET A 10 -4.33 2.81 -12.94
CA MET A 10 -5.24 2.86 -11.80
C MET A 10 -6.54 2.12 -12.08
N ALA A 11 -7.16 2.39 -13.21
CA ALA A 11 -8.44 1.77 -13.59
C ALA A 11 -8.32 0.25 -13.78
N GLU A 12 -7.25 -0.22 -14.44
CA GLU A 12 -6.98 -1.64 -14.62
C GLU A 12 -6.68 -2.34 -13.28
N THR A 13 -5.96 -1.66 -12.37
CA THR A 13 -5.70 -2.18 -11.03
C THR A 13 -7.00 -2.35 -10.24
N VAL A 14 -7.89 -1.35 -10.26
CA VAL A 14 -9.20 -1.43 -9.58
C VAL A 14 -10.03 -2.56 -10.17
N ALA A 15 -10.10 -2.68 -11.50
CA ALA A 15 -10.86 -3.74 -12.18
C ALA A 15 -10.31 -5.14 -11.88
N ALA A 16 -8.98 -5.31 -11.91
CA ALA A 16 -8.33 -6.57 -11.56
C ALA A 16 -8.58 -6.93 -10.09
N THR A 17 -8.48 -5.95 -9.19
CA THR A 17 -8.76 -6.15 -7.76
C THR A 17 -10.22 -6.56 -7.52
N GLU A 18 -11.19 -5.91 -8.20
CA GLU A 18 -12.61 -6.30 -8.12
C GLU A 18 -12.83 -7.75 -8.56
N GLN A 19 -12.08 -8.23 -9.56
CA GLN A 19 -12.21 -9.62 -10.00
C GLN A 19 -11.84 -10.61 -8.88
N PHE A 20 -10.78 -10.34 -8.08
CA PHE A 20 -10.42 -11.17 -6.92
C PHE A 20 -11.54 -11.18 -5.87
N VAL A 21 -12.17 -10.03 -5.60
CA VAL A 21 -13.33 -9.96 -4.69
C VAL A 21 -14.49 -10.83 -5.19
N ARG A 22 -14.83 -10.74 -6.48
CA ARG A 22 -15.91 -11.53 -7.09
C ARG A 22 -15.61 -13.02 -7.07
N ASP A 23 -14.37 -13.40 -7.33
CA ASP A 23 -13.91 -14.80 -7.35
C ASP A 23 -13.73 -15.37 -5.94
N LYS A 24 -13.88 -14.56 -4.88
CA LYS A 24 -13.60 -14.92 -3.48
C LYS A 24 -12.19 -15.48 -3.29
N LYS A 25 -11.21 -14.90 -3.98
CA LYS A 25 -9.79 -15.26 -3.89
C LYS A 25 -9.03 -14.25 -3.06
N PRO A 26 -8.08 -14.70 -2.21
CA PRO A 26 -7.21 -13.76 -1.50
C PRO A 26 -6.33 -13.00 -2.49
N LEU A 27 -6.00 -11.77 -2.15
CA LEU A 27 -5.11 -10.90 -2.93
C LEU A 27 -4.23 -10.09 -1.99
N HIS A 28 -2.92 -10.15 -2.16
CA HIS A 28 -2.00 -9.16 -1.61
C HIS A 28 -1.77 -8.07 -2.65
N LEU A 29 -2.46 -6.95 -2.51
CA LEU A 29 -2.30 -5.78 -3.39
C LEU A 29 -1.11 -4.96 -2.90
N MET A 30 0.01 -5.07 -3.61
CA MET A 30 1.31 -4.55 -3.21
C MET A 30 1.66 -3.25 -3.93
N GLY A 31 1.92 -2.17 -3.18
CA GLY A 31 2.51 -0.95 -3.71
C GLY A 31 4.02 -0.92 -3.49
N VAL A 32 4.81 -0.73 -4.56
CA VAL A 32 6.27 -0.60 -4.46
C VAL A 32 6.75 0.81 -4.74
N ASN A 33 7.63 1.31 -3.88
CA ASN A 33 8.37 2.56 -4.00
C ASN A 33 9.87 2.30 -3.84
N ALA A 34 10.71 3.34 -3.97
CA ALA A 34 12.15 3.20 -3.85
C ALA A 34 12.61 2.55 -2.54
N ASP A 35 11.93 2.87 -1.43
CA ASP A 35 12.23 2.31 -0.12
C ASP A 35 11.96 0.80 -0.07
N LYS A 36 10.80 0.36 -0.58
CA LYS A 36 10.45 -1.06 -0.69
C LYS A 36 11.44 -1.81 -1.57
N LEU A 37 11.83 -1.24 -2.72
CA LEU A 37 12.81 -1.86 -3.61
C LEU A 37 14.22 -1.94 -2.97
N ASN A 38 14.58 -0.97 -2.13
CA ASN A 38 15.80 -1.04 -1.34
C ASN A 38 15.74 -2.14 -0.27
N GLN A 39 14.59 -2.32 0.40
CA GLN A 39 14.38 -3.42 1.34
C GLN A 39 14.50 -4.78 0.64
N CYS A 40 13.82 -4.97 -0.48
CA CYS A 40 13.91 -6.20 -1.29
C CYS A 40 15.34 -6.53 -1.75
N ALA A 41 16.18 -5.53 -1.91
CA ALA A 41 17.57 -5.73 -2.33
C ALA A 41 18.51 -6.20 -1.19
N THR A 42 18.07 -6.14 0.06
CA THR A 42 18.85 -6.50 1.26
C THR A 42 18.16 -7.57 2.11
N ASP A 43 16.88 -7.86 1.84
CA ASP A 43 16.08 -8.83 2.57
C ASP A 43 15.34 -9.73 1.56
N GLU A 44 15.82 -10.95 1.40
CA GLU A 44 15.24 -11.93 0.47
C GLU A 44 13.84 -12.39 0.92
N SER A 45 13.52 -12.37 2.22
CA SER A 45 12.19 -12.73 2.72
C SER A 45 11.15 -11.72 2.28
N ILE A 46 11.44 -10.43 2.44
CA ILE A 46 10.58 -9.35 1.93
C ILE A 46 10.47 -9.39 0.41
N LYS A 47 11.58 -9.64 -0.28
CA LYS A 47 11.58 -9.77 -1.74
C LYS A 47 10.70 -10.92 -2.21
N LYS A 48 10.73 -12.05 -1.51
CA LYS A 48 9.86 -13.19 -1.79
C LYS A 48 8.38 -12.79 -1.64
N ILE A 49 7.98 -12.22 -0.48
CA ILE A 49 6.61 -11.76 -0.23
C ILE A 49 6.15 -10.78 -1.32
N VAL A 50 7.00 -9.80 -1.67
CA VAL A 50 6.66 -8.83 -2.73
C VAL A 50 6.46 -9.52 -4.07
N ASN A 51 7.33 -10.45 -4.48
CA ASN A 51 7.21 -11.12 -5.78
C ASN A 51 6.09 -12.16 -5.84
N GLU A 52 5.69 -12.71 -4.71
CA GLU A 52 4.55 -13.64 -4.58
C GLU A 52 3.20 -12.91 -4.49
N SER A 53 3.19 -11.59 -4.25
CA SER A 53 1.97 -10.78 -4.28
C SER A 53 1.32 -10.84 -5.67
N GLU A 54 0.00 -11.00 -5.73
CA GLU A 54 -0.76 -11.21 -6.97
C GLU A 54 -0.71 -9.98 -7.89
N ILE A 55 -0.86 -8.77 -7.30
CA ILE A 55 -0.77 -7.49 -8.02
C ILE A 55 0.28 -6.61 -7.37
N ILE A 56 1.24 -6.12 -8.17
CA ILE A 56 2.36 -5.29 -7.69
C ILE A 56 2.40 -3.99 -8.48
N ASN A 57 1.97 -2.88 -7.86
CA ASN A 57 1.87 -1.58 -8.49
C ASN A 57 3.11 -0.69 -8.25
N ALA A 58 3.44 0.16 -9.21
CA ALA A 58 4.41 1.23 -9.04
C ALA A 58 3.79 2.42 -8.26
N ASP A 59 3.90 2.39 -6.92
CA ASP A 59 3.39 3.47 -6.05
C ASP A 59 4.28 4.73 -6.09
N GLY A 60 5.59 4.57 -6.23
CA GLY A 60 6.53 5.69 -6.25
C GLY A 60 6.81 6.23 -7.65
N ALA A 61 6.77 7.56 -7.84
CA ALA A 61 7.15 8.18 -9.12
C ALA A 61 8.58 7.83 -9.55
N SER A 62 9.52 7.70 -8.60
CA SER A 62 10.89 7.25 -8.87
C SER A 62 10.95 5.82 -9.43
N VAL A 63 10.00 4.96 -9.08
CA VAL A 63 9.90 3.58 -9.63
C VAL A 63 9.45 3.62 -11.07
N VAL A 64 8.45 4.44 -11.41
CA VAL A 64 7.98 4.63 -12.79
C VAL A 64 9.12 5.16 -13.67
N LEU A 65 9.85 6.18 -13.20
CA LEU A 65 10.98 6.76 -13.93
C LEU A 65 12.11 5.73 -14.12
N ALA A 66 12.42 4.96 -13.08
CA ALA A 66 13.44 3.92 -13.13
C ALA A 66 13.05 2.78 -14.11
N ALA A 67 11.80 2.33 -14.08
CA ALA A 67 11.30 1.32 -15.00
C ALA A 67 11.45 1.79 -16.46
N ARG A 68 11.00 3.00 -16.77
CA ARG A 68 11.15 3.61 -18.11
C ARG A 68 12.62 3.77 -18.52
N TYR A 69 13.50 4.20 -17.61
CA TYR A 69 14.94 4.28 -17.86
C TYR A 69 15.55 2.90 -18.17
N LEU A 70 15.06 1.84 -17.54
CA LEU A 70 15.49 0.47 -17.80
C LEU A 70 14.89 -0.11 -19.09
N GLY A 71 13.89 0.52 -19.67
CA GLY A 71 13.23 0.09 -20.91
C GLY A 71 11.92 -0.69 -20.70
N TYR A 72 11.37 -0.65 -19.48
CA TYR A 72 10.09 -1.28 -19.17
C TYR A 72 8.93 -0.29 -19.33
N ALA A 73 7.83 -0.77 -19.91
CA ALA A 73 6.61 0.01 -20.06
C ALA A 73 5.79 -0.04 -18.76
N VAL A 74 5.89 1.03 -17.96
CA VAL A 74 4.98 1.25 -16.82
C VAL A 74 4.13 2.47 -17.17
N PRO A 75 2.81 2.32 -17.33
CA PRO A 75 1.94 3.36 -17.89
C PRO A 75 1.88 4.58 -16.97
N GLU A 76 1.63 4.38 -15.69
CA GLU A 76 1.49 5.46 -14.72
C GLU A 76 1.92 5.06 -13.31
N ARG A 77 1.93 6.03 -12.42
CA ARG A 77 2.07 5.83 -10.98
C ARG A 77 0.71 5.47 -10.38
N VAL A 78 0.60 4.35 -9.72
CA VAL A 78 -0.58 3.96 -8.93
C VAL A 78 -0.28 4.24 -7.46
N ALA A 79 -0.61 5.45 -7.00
CA ALA A 79 -0.33 5.85 -5.63
C ALA A 79 -1.27 5.14 -4.64
N GLY A 80 -0.71 4.53 -3.59
CA GLY A 80 -1.47 3.70 -2.65
C GLY A 80 -2.64 4.44 -1.98
N ILE A 81 -2.49 5.72 -1.62
CA ILE A 81 -3.59 6.49 -1.03
C ILE A 81 -4.72 6.75 -2.03
N ASP A 82 -4.40 6.97 -3.31
CA ASP A 82 -5.42 7.19 -4.35
C ASP A 82 -6.11 5.88 -4.69
N LEU A 83 -5.36 4.78 -4.82
CA LEU A 83 -5.92 3.44 -5.03
C LEU A 83 -6.85 3.03 -3.87
N MET A 84 -6.47 3.30 -2.62
CA MET A 84 -7.34 3.06 -1.48
C MET A 84 -8.68 3.80 -1.62
N GLN A 85 -8.66 5.08 -2.03
CA GLN A 85 -9.89 5.86 -2.20
C GLN A 85 -10.75 5.34 -3.36
N GLU A 86 -10.15 4.90 -4.47
CA GLU A 86 -10.88 4.27 -5.58
C GLU A 86 -11.55 2.94 -5.14
N LEU A 87 -10.83 2.11 -4.36
CA LEU A 87 -11.39 0.87 -3.83
C LEU A 87 -12.50 1.13 -2.78
N LEU A 88 -12.39 2.20 -1.99
CA LEU A 88 -13.45 2.62 -1.07
C LEU A 88 -14.71 3.09 -1.83
N ARG A 89 -14.55 3.84 -2.95
CA ARG A 89 -15.67 4.21 -3.82
C ARG A 89 -16.33 2.97 -4.41
N LEU A 90 -15.54 2.06 -4.94
CA LEU A 90 -16.03 0.78 -5.46
C LEU A 90 -16.80 0.00 -4.39
N ALA A 91 -16.26 -0.10 -3.18
CA ALA A 91 -16.92 -0.78 -2.06
C ALA A 91 -18.25 -0.12 -1.68
N ASN A 92 -18.27 1.22 -1.62
CA ASN A 92 -19.47 1.99 -1.34
C ASN A 92 -20.56 1.82 -2.42
N GLU A 93 -20.18 1.74 -3.69
CA GLU A 93 -21.10 1.57 -4.83
C GLU A 93 -21.62 0.13 -4.96
N LYS A 94 -20.79 -0.85 -4.72
CA LYS A 94 -21.09 -2.28 -4.90
C LYS A 94 -21.54 -3.01 -3.63
N GLY A 95 -21.47 -2.34 -2.47
CA GLY A 95 -21.82 -2.92 -1.18
C GLY A 95 -20.79 -3.92 -0.65
N TYR A 96 -19.54 -3.86 -1.10
CA TYR A 96 -18.47 -4.68 -0.54
C TYR A 96 -18.13 -4.28 0.90
N SER A 97 -17.75 -5.25 1.68
CA SER A 97 -17.41 -5.10 3.09
C SER A 97 -15.94 -4.74 3.29
N VAL A 98 -15.68 -3.86 4.25
CA VAL A 98 -14.33 -3.32 4.50
C VAL A 98 -13.95 -3.48 5.97
N TYR A 99 -12.69 -3.88 6.21
CA TYR A 99 -12.07 -3.88 7.53
C TYR A 99 -10.85 -2.95 7.53
N PHE A 100 -10.70 -2.13 8.58
CA PHE A 100 -9.55 -1.24 8.76
C PHE A 100 -8.66 -1.73 9.90
N PHE A 101 -7.39 -2.00 9.61
CA PHE A 101 -6.42 -2.48 10.59
C PHE A 101 -5.17 -1.60 10.61
N GLY A 102 -4.91 -0.90 11.68
CA GLY A 102 -3.71 -0.08 11.80
C GLY A 102 -3.95 1.30 12.39
N ALA A 103 -2.92 2.15 12.36
CA ALA A 103 -2.87 3.48 12.96
C ALA A 103 -3.18 3.49 14.47
N LYS A 104 -3.34 4.68 15.06
CA LYS A 104 -3.82 4.85 16.41
C LYS A 104 -5.35 4.83 16.45
N GLU A 105 -5.91 4.55 17.62
CA GLU A 105 -7.36 4.51 17.83
C GLU A 105 -8.05 5.83 17.46
N GLU A 106 -7.46 6.96 17.88
CA GLU A 106 -7.96 8.30 17.55
C GLU A 106 -8.00 8.55 16.04
N VAL A 107 -6.96 8.13 15.30
CA VAL A 107 -6.87 8.26 13.84
C VAL A 107 -7.95 7.42 13.15
N LEU A 108 -8.19 6.18 13.61
CA LEU A 108 -9.25 5.33 13.09
C LEU A 108 -10.64 5.93 13.33
N THR A 109 -10.91 6.41 14.54
CA THR A 109 -12.20 7.00 14.92
C THR A 109 -12.52 8.21 14.06
N ASP A 110 -11.55 9.12 13.89
CA ASP A 110 -11.73 10.32 13.07
C ASP A 110 -11.90 9.97 11.58
N MET A 111 -11.10 9.04 11.06
CA MET A 111 -11.22 8.55 9.71
C MET A 111 -12.60 7.93 9.43
N LEU A 112 -13.08 7.07 10.33
CA LEU A 112 -14.38 6.43 10.19
C LEU A 112 -15.54 7.44 10.27
N THR A 113 -15.37 8.50 11.07
CA THR A 113 -16.34 9.60 11.12
C THR A 113 -16.42 10.34 9.79
N ILE A 114 -15.29 10.62 9.15
CA ILE A 114 -15.21 11.21 7.81
C ILE A 114 -15.83 10.26 6.79
N PHE A 115 -15.49 8.97 6.83
CA PHE A 115 -15.97 7.98 5.86
C PHE A 115 -17.49 7.75 5.91
N LYS A 116 -18.14 7.87 7.09
CA LYS A 116 -19.59 7.83 7.20
C LYS A 116 -20.27 8.94 6.39
N LYS A 117 -19.60 10.08 6.23
CA LYS A 117 -20.10 11.21 5.43
C LYS A 117 -19.78 11.05 3.95
N ASP A 118 -18.53 10.68 3.64
CA ASP A 118 -18.02 10.65 2.26
C ASP A 118 -18.42 9.37 1.51
N TYR A 119 -18.65 8.28 2.25
CA TYR A 119 -19.04 6.96 1.73
C TYR A 119 -20.23 6.40 2.52
N PRO A 120 -21.44 6.95 2.33
CA PRO A 120 -22.60 6.66 3.19
C PRO A 120 -23.10 5.21 3.11
N ASN A 121 -22.79 4.47 2.04
CA ASN A 121 -23.16 3.07 1.86
C ASN A 121 -22.02 2.09 2.16
N LEU A 122 -20.85 2.57 2.64
CA LEU A 122 -19.69 1.74 2.93
C LEU A 122 -19.97 0.78 4.10
N ARG A 123 -19.88 -0.50 3.85
CA ARG A 123 -20.10 -1.55 4.85
C ARG A 123 -18.80 -1.80 5.64
N VAL A 124 -18.57 -1.02 6.70
CA VAL A 124 -17.47 -1.26 7.62
C VAL A 124 -17.86 -2.38 8.59
N VAL A 125 -17.28 -3.58 8.43
CA VAL A 125 -17.58 -4.75 9.25
C VAL A 125 -16.67 -4.87 10.48
N GLY A 126 -15.56 -4.12 10.52
CA GLY A 126 -14.70 -4.06 11.68
C GLY A 126 -13.55 -3.08 11.52
N HIS A 127 -12.92 -2.79 12.64
CA HIS A 127 -11.68 -2.02 12.70
C HIS A 127 -10.87 -2.38 13.94
N ARG A 128 -9.56 -2.26 13.87
CA ARG A 128 -8.63 -2.50 14.96
C ARG A 128 -7.42 -1.58 14.81
N ASN A 129 -6.99 -0.92 15.88
CA ASN A 129 -5.78 -0.12 15.86
C ASN A 129 -4.52 -0.98 15.66
N GLY A 130 -3.40 -0.34 15.26
CA GLY A 130 -2.15 -1.02 14.93
C GLY A 130 -1.21 -1.28 16.11
N TYR A 131 -1.67 -1.02 17.33
CA TYR A 131 -0.91 -1.22 18.57
C TYR A 131 -1.44 -2.44 19.30
N PHE A 132 -0.76 -3.55 19.13
CA PHE A 132 -1.12 -4.86 19.69
C PHE A 132 0.13 -5.64 20.06
N SER A 133 -0.01 -6.55 21.02
CA SER A 133 1.02 -7.49 21.44
C SER A 133 1.06 -8.72 20.50
N ALA A 134 2.10 -9.54 20.63
CA ALA A 134 2.19 -10.77 19.86
C ALA A 134 1.06 -11.76 20.16
N GLU A 135 0.59 -11.77 21.42
CA GLU A 135 -0.50 -12.62 21.90
C GLU A 135 -1.86 -12.22 21.31
N GLU A 136 -2.05 -10.93 21.00
CA GLU A 136 -3.28 -10.42 20.40
C GLU A 136 -3.35 -10.67 18.88
N GLU A 137 -2.23 -11.00 18.22
CA GLU A 137 -2.17 -11.15 16.75
C GLU A 137 -3.09 -12.24 16.23
N GLU A 138 -3.17 -13.38 16.95
CA GLU A 138 -4.05 -14.49 16.57
C GLU A 138 -5.53 -14.11 16.71
N ALA A 139 -5.89 -13.41 17.78
CA ALA A 139 -7.25 -12.91 17.99
C ALA A 139 -7.68 -11.89 16.92
N ILE A 140 -6.74 -11.03 16.47
CA ILE A 140 -6.98 -10.08 15.36
C ILE A 140 -7.21 -10.84 14.05
N GLN A 141 -6.39 -11.84 13.77
CA GLN A 141 -6.56 -12.68 12.59
C GLN A 141 -7.91 -13.39 12.59
N GLU A 142 -8.33 -13.94 13.74
CA GLU A 142 -9.61 -14.62 13.86
C GLU A 142 -10.80 -13.67 13.71
N ASP A 143 -10.73 -12.48 14.31
CA ASP A 143 -11.75 -11.43 14.13
C ASP A 143 -11.94 -11.05 12.64
N ILE A 144 -10.82 -10.91 11.90
CA ILE A 144 -10.88 -10.64 10.45
C ILE A 144 -11.46 -11.85 9.70
N ARG A 145 -11.08 -13.07 10.08
CA ARG A 145 -11.58 -14.30 9.44
C ARG A 145 -13.08 -14.47 9.64
N GLU A 146 -13.58 -14.31 10.88
CA GLU A 146 -15.00 -14.42 11.21
C GLU A 146 -15.85 -13.38 10.48
N LYS A 147 -15.38 -12.15 10.39
CA LYS A 147 -16.06 -11.06 9.70
C LYS A 147 -15.99 -11.19 8.18
N ASN A 148 -15.02 -11.93 7.66
CA ASN A 148 -14.82 -12.25 6.26
C ASN A 148 -15.01 -11.02 5.33
N PRO A 149 -14.26 -9.92 5.56
CA PRO A 149 -14.39 -8.71 4.75
C PRO A 149 -13.89 -8.94 3.32
N ASP A 150 -14.50 -8.24 2.36
CA ASP A 150 -14.01 -8.21 0.99
C ASP A 150 -12.65 -7.49 0.89
N PHE A 151 -12.47 -6.41 1.64
CA PHE A 151 -11.23 -5.63 1.70
C PHE A 151 -10.70 -5.48 3.13
N VAL A 152 -9.39 -5.64 3.31
CA VAL A 152 -8.66 -5.31 4.54
C VAL A 152 -7.59 -4.28 4.22
N PHE A 153 -7.77 -3.04 4.68
CA PHE A 153 -6.76 -1.99 4.57
C PHE A 153 -5.86 -1.99 5.80
N VAL A 154 -4.54 -2.13 5.58
CA VAL A 154 -3.56 -2.30 6.66
C VAL A 154 -2.67 -1.07 6.80
N GLY A 155 -2.97 -0.23 7.80
CA GLY A 155 -2.25 1.01 8.14
C GLY A 155 -1.10 0.80 9.13
N ILE A 156 -0.27 -0.22 8.91
CA ILE A 156 0.89 -0.57 9.73
C ILE A 156 2.19 -0.28 8.97
N THR A 157 3.30 -0.07 9.68
CA THR A 157 4.59 0.22 9.07
C THR A 157 5.20 -1.01 8.40
N SER A 158 5.90 -0.78 7.28
CA SER A 158 6.74 -1.79 6.63
C SER A 158 8.03 -2.03 7.44
N PRO A 159 8.57 -3.26 7.53
CA PRO A 159 8.10 -4.48 6.85
C PRO A 159 7.06 -5.28 7.63
N LYS A 160 6.67 -4.87 8.86
CA LYS A 160 5.75 -5.64 9.72
C LYS A 160 4.44 -5.98 9.01
N LYS A 161 3.84 -5.04 8.27
CA LYS A 161 2.56 -5.27 7.60
C LYS A 161 2.63 -6.35 6.51
N GLU A 162 3.74 -6.44 5.77
CA GLU A 162 3.93 -7.44 4.72
C GLU A 162 3.96 -8.84 5.31
N TYR A 163 4.68 -9.04 6.40
CA TYR A 163 4.70 -10.32 7.13
C TYR A 163 3.34 -10.68 7.72
N LEU A 164 2.62 -9.69 8.29
CA LEU A 164 1.28 -9.92 8.83
C LEU A 164 0.28 -10.34 7.75
N ILE A 165 0.24 -9.61 6.65
CA ILE A 165 -0.66 -9.92 5.53
C ILE A 165 -0.36 -11.33 5.00
N GLN A 166 0.92 -11.63 4.73
CA GLN A 166 1.31 -12.96 4.26
C GLN A 166 0.86 -14.06 5.24
N LYS A 167 1.15 -13.88 6.54
CA LYS A 167 0.74 -14.84 7.57
C LYS A 167 -0.78 -15.05 7.61
N PHE A 168 -1.58 -13.98 7.51
CA PHE A 168 -3.04 -14.08 7.53
C PHE A 168 -3.57 -14.81 6.29
N MET A 169 -3.00 -14.53 5.12
CA MET A 169 -3.34 -15.24 3.89
C MET A 169 -2.93 -16.71 3.94
N ASP A 170 -1.73 -17.03 4.41
CA ASP A 170 -1.23 -18.43 4.57
C ASP A 170 -2.11 -19.21 5.55
N ASN A 171 -2.68 -18.55 6.55
CA ASN A 171 -3.61 -19.11 7.51
C ASN A 171 -5.08 -19.13 7.01
N GLY A 172 -5.33 -18.85 5.74
CA GLY A 172 -6.62 -19.02 5.08
C GLY A 172 -7.60 -17.85 5.24
N VAL A 173 -7.13 -16.63 5.53
CA VAL A 173 -8.00 -15.43 5.48
C VAL A 173 -8.18 -15.02 4.02
N ASN A 174 -9.40 -15.17 3.49
CA ASN A 174 -9.75 -14.91 2.09
C ASN A 174 -10.27 -13.47 1.89
N SER A 175 -9.36 -12.50 1.88
CA SER A 175 -9.69 -11.10 1.66
C SER A 175 -8.70 -10.45 0.68
N VAL A 176 -9.10 -9.32 0.10
CA VAL A 176 -8.16 -8.44 -0.59
C VAL A 176 -7.44 -7.59 0.45
N PHE A 177 -6.15 -7.85 0.66
CA PHE A 177 -5.31 -7.08 1.57
C PHE A 177 -4.56 -5.98 0.83
N MET A 178 -4.63 -4.76 1.35
CA MET A 178 -3.85 -3.64 0.85
C MET A 178 -3.11 -2.93 1.99
N GLY A 179 -1.77 -2.95 1.93
CA GLY A 179 -0.94 -2.20 2.85
C GLY A 179 -0.90 -0.71 2.50
N VAL A 180 -1.52 0.14 3.32
CA VAL A 180 -1.70 1.57 3.03
C VAL A 180 -0.78 2.50 3.85
N GLY A 181 -0.02 1.95 4.81
CA GLY A 181 0.92 2.72 5.64
C GLY A 181 0.25 3.92 6.32
N GLY A 182 0.80 5.13 6.14
CA GLY A 182 0.29 6.37 6.73
C GLY A 182 -0.89 7.01 5.99
N SER A 183 -1.61 6.28 5.14
CA SER A 183 -2.79 6.84 4.45
C SER A 183 -3.93 7.13 5.43
N PHE A 184 -4.05 6.37 6.51
CA PHE A 184 -5.06 6.61 7.54
C PHE A 184 -4.86 7.97 8.22
N ASP A 185 -3.62 8.36 8.53
CA ASP A 185 -3.30 9.66 9.12
C ASP A 185 -3.68 10.82 8.19
N VAL A 186 -3.55 10.62 6.88
CA VAL A 186 -3.94 11.63 5.87
C VAL A 186 -5.45 11.69 5.71
N LEU A 187 -6.12 10.54 5.62
CA LEU A 187 -7.58 10.47 5.39
C LEU A 187 -8.40 10.84 6.62
N SER A 188 -7.80 10.73 7.82
CA SER A 188 -8.38 11.25 9.08
C SER A 188 -8.16 12.76 9.29
N GLY A 189 -7.35 13.41 8.43
CA GLY A 189 -7.00 14.82 8.58
C GLY A 189 -5.89 15.13 9.57
N HIS A 190 -5.31 14.13 10.27
CA HIS A 190 -4.19 14.32 11.21
C HIS A 190 -2.92 14.76 10.49
N ILE A 191 -2.71 14.31 9.26
CA ILE A 191 -1.59 14.74 8.41
C ILE A 191 -2.16 15.39 7.15
N LYS A 192 -1.72 16.61 6.85
CA LYS A 192 -2.11 17.30 5.61
C LYS A 192 -1.50 16.62 4.40
N ARG A 193 -2.31 16.39 3.38
CA ARG A 193 -1.83 15.95 2.07
C ARG A 193 -1.21 17.12 1.30
N ALA A 194 -0.22 16.84 0.47
CA ALA A 194 0.37 17.84 -0.40
C ALA A 194 -0.68 18.52 -1.30
N PRO A 195 -0.55 19.81 -1.61
CA PRO A 195 -1.42 20.49 -2.56
C PRO A 195 -1.47 19.76 -3.92
N MET A 196 -2.59 19.86 -4.64
CA MET A 196 -2.82 19.14 -5.90
C MET A 196 -1.72 19.36 -6.93
N TRP A 197 -1.18 20.59 -7.04
CA TRP A 197 -0.09 20.90 -7.97
C TRP A 197 1.20 20.13 -7.64
N MET A 198 1.51 19.95 -6.35
CA MET A 198 2.65 19.12 -5.91
C MET A 198 2.42 17.63 -6.18
N GLN A 199 1.18 17.15 -5.97
CA GLN A 199 0.83 15.76 -6.29
C GLN A 199 1.01 15.50 -7.80
N LYS A 200 0.47 16.39 -8.67
CA LYS A 200 0.61 16.30 -10.13
C LYS A 200 2.07 16.43 -10.60
N ALA A 201 2.89 17.22 -9.90
CA ALA A 201 4.32 17.35 -10.16
C ALA A 201 5.17 16.19 -9.58
N ASN A 202 4.57 15.20 -8.93
CA ASN A 202 5.27 14.12 -8.21
C ASN A 202 6.18 14.62 -7.07
N LEU A 203 5.85 15.77 -6.46
CA LEU A 203 6.59 16.41 -5.36
C LEU A 203 5.96 16.14 -3.98
N GLU A 204 5.01 15.22 -3.87
CA GLU A 204 4.36 14.86 -2.61
C GLU A 204 5.36 14.41 -1.53
N TRP A 205 6.41 13.68 -1.94
CA TRP A 205 7.49 13.28 -1.06
C TRP A 205 8.24 14.47 -0.43
N LEU A 206 8.44 15.56 -1.17
CA LEU A 206 9.10 16.77 -0.68
C LEU A 206 8.25 17.46 0.37
N PHE A 207 6.93 17.55 0.13
CA PHE A 207 5.98 18.08 1.11
C PHE A 207 6.00 17.27 2.42
N ARG A 208 6.04 15.94 2.31
CA ARG A 208 6.16 15.05 3.49
C ARG A 208 7.47 15.28 4.24
N VAL A 209 8.59 15.43 3.55
CA VAL A 209 9.89 15.73 4.18
C VAL A 209 9.84 17.09 4.90
N ALA A 210 9.21 18.12 4.31
CA ALA A 210 9.08 19.43 4.93
C ALA A 210 8.25 19.38 6.24
N ASN A 211 7.23 18.52 6.29
CA ASN A 211 6.39 18.36 7.49
C ASN A 211 7.05 17.46 8.57
N GLU A 212 7.82 16.44 8.16
CA GLU A 212 8.45 15.48 9.07
C GLU A 212 9.95 15.27 8.74
N PRO A 213 10.78 16.32 8.83
CA PRO A 213 12.17 16.26 8.36
C PRO A 213 13.01 15.22 9.11
N LYS A 214 12.89 15.16 10.44
CA LYS A 214 13.68 14.22 11.26
C LYS A 214 13.44 12.75 10.90
N ARG A 215 12.20 12.39 10.60
CA ARG A 215 11.80 11.01 10.27
C ARG A 215 12.08 10.65 8.81
N LEU A 216 11.82 11.59 7.88
CA LEU A 216 11.75 11.29 6.46
C LEU A 216 13.00 11.71 5.67
N PHE A 217 13.84 12.63 6.16
CA PHE A 217 15.01 13.09 5.44
C PHE A 217 15.96 11.95 5.04
N LYS A 218 16.40 11.15 6.01
CA LYS A 218 17.30 10.01 5.75
C LYS A 218 16.67 9.02 4.77
N ARG A 219 15.38 8.72 4.96
CA ARG A 219 14.63 7.78 4.11
C ARG A 219 14.59 8.24 2.65
N TYR A 220 14.26 9.51 2.40
CA TYR A 220 14.12 10.00 1.03
C TYR A 220 15.46 10.35 0.39
N PHE A 221 16.37 11.05 1.07
CA PHE A 221 17.64 11.45 0.45
C PHE A 221 18.61 10.28 0.33
N VAL A 222 18.89 9.58 1.41
CA VAL A 222 19.80 8.42 1.38
C VAL A 222 19.16 7.25 0.64
N GLY A 223 17.88 6.99 0.88
CA GLY A 223 17.13 5.91 0.22
C GLY A 223 17.03 6.09 -1.28
N ASN A 224 16.67 7.29 -1.77
CA ASN A 224 16.62 7.57 -3.21
C ASN A 224 18.00 7.54 -3.86
N ALA A 225 19.05 8.07 -3.20
CA ALA A 225 20.40 8.00 -3.74
C ALA A 225 20.87 6.53 -3.89
N THR A 226 20.57 5.69 -2.91
CA THR A 226 20.86 4.24 -2.96
C THR A 226 20.08 3.57 -4.08
N PHE A 227 18.78 3.88 -4.20
CA PHE A 227 17.93 3.36 -5.27
C PHE A 227 18.46 3.74 -6.66
N ILE A 228 18.80 5.00 -6.89
CA ILE A 228 19.34 5.49 -8.16
C ILE A 228 20.63 4.75 -8.52
N LYS A 229 21.56 4.58 -7.56
CA LYS A 229 22.80 3.81 -7.78
C LYS A 229 22.50 2.39 -8.23
N ARG A 230 21.54 1.71 -7.62
CA ARG A 230 21.10 0.35 -7.99
C ARG A 230 20.52 0.31 -9.40
N VAL A 231 19.64 1.28 -9.75
CA VAL A 231 19.03 1.38 -11.09
C VAL A 231 20.10 1.57 -12.17
N VAL A 232 21.06 2.46 -11.94
CA VAL A 232 22.18 2.69 -12.88
C VAL A 232 23.05 1.42 -13.04
N HIS A 233 23.30 0.73 -11.93
CA HIS A 233 24.06 -0.53 -11.97
C HIS A 233 23.32 -1.61 -12.78
N GLU A 234 22.02 -1.76 -12.58
CA GLU A 234 21.17 -2.70 -13.33
C GLU A 234 21.19 -2.39 -14.84
N LYS A 235 21.07 -1.11 -15.22
CA LYS A 235 21.16 -0.71 -16.64
C LYS A 235 22.51 -1.05 -17.28
N ARG A 236 23.61 -0.94 -16.50
CA ARG A 236 24.95 -1.28 -16.99
C ARG A 236 25.12 -2.80 -17.17
N LYS A 237 24.50 -3.61 -16.29
CA LYS A 237 24.51 -5.09 -16.42
C LYS A 237 23.72 -5.56 -17.64
N ALA A 238 22.58 -4.94 -17.93
CA ALA A 238 21.75 -5.31 -19.07
C ALA A 238 22.35 -4.92 -20.44
N LYS A 239 23.42 -4.13 -20.47
CA LYS A 239 24.15 -3.75 -21.69
C LYS A 239 25.38 -4.62 -21.98
N LYS A 240 25.76 -5.49 -21.04
CA LYS A 240 26.80 -6.51 -21.20
C LYS A 240 26.19 -7.86 -21.57
#